data_dc9343eb0e3c6a7aab2b1b3d086c7388
#
_entry.id   dc9343eb0e3c6a7aab2b1b3d086c7388
#
_cell.length_a   1.000
_cell.length_b   1.000
_cell.length_c   1.000
_cell.angle_alpha   90.00
_cell.angle_beta   90.00
_cell.angle_gamma   90.00
#
_symmetry.space_group_name_H-M   'P 1'
#
loop_
_entity.id
_entity.type
_entity.pdbx_description
1 polymer ?
#
loop_
_entity_poly.entity_id
_entity_poly.type
_entity_poly.pdbx_seq_one_letter_code
_entity_poly.pdbx_strand_id
1 'polypeptide(L)'
;MKELKILAVVVFFTLVTYWGVEPYAHSVMHKHVEFKNFKYEDLKPIAAKGDPAKGQALAAACAGCHSIKAAKMPAPMDPVSAAGAYGVNPPDLSLAGKLLDAKYLAHFLKDPTHTALVAHKFKNKPYPMPPMATDDQSAADLVAYFQSIAPKEVTPKEAYEFACGRCHQMRYSKWTQIGEEPKTKPNIQTHMDEKKLEFEKKLAQYKDHLVKYMGKLPPDLSIIVRARGEEFLKTFVEDPQAQLPGTAMPRVGLTKEGYELVFKRLEEVGDPSKPKREAVGPWVIGYFFLFTFLAYLWYKSQWKGLK
;
A
#
# COMPACT_ATOMS: atom_id res chain seq x y z
N MET A 1 -6.08 30.94 -44.75
CA MET A 1 -6.20 29.57 -45.24
C MET A 1 -5.04 28.65 -44.93
N LYS A 2 -3.75 29.13 -45.02
CA LYS A 2 -2.58 28.28 -44.68
C LYS A 2 -2.57 27.85 -43.19
N GLU A 3 -2.87 28.78 -42.29
CA GLU A 3 -2.91 28.52 -40.83
C GLU A 3 -3.98 27.50 -40.44
N LEU A 4 -5.15 27.57 -41.07
CA LEU A 4 -6.23 26.59 -40.84
C LEU A 4 -5.83 25.18 -41.29
N LYS A 5 -5.07 25.08 -42.39
CA LYS A 5 -4.55 23.77 -42.85
C LYS A 5 -3.49 23.24 -41.88
N ILE A 6 -2.61 24.08 -41.36
CA ILE A 6 -1.61 23.70 -40.35
C ILE A 6 -2.31 23.22 -39.07
N LEU A 7 -3.29 24.02 -38.59
CA LEU A 7 -4.08 23.63 -37.42
C LEU A 7 -4.77 22.27 -37.64
N ALA A 8 -5.41 22.06 -38.78
CA ALA A 8 -6.07 20.80 -39.09
C ALA A 8 -5.10 19.60 -39.11
N VAL A 9 -3.89 19.80 -39.65
CA VAL A 9 -2.84 18.78 -39.66
C VAL A 9 -2.37 18.46 -38.25
N VAL A 10 -2.12 19.49 -37.43
CA VAL A 10 -1.70 19.30 -36.02
C VAL A 10 -2.78 18.57 -35.23
N VAL A 11 -4.03 19.01 -35.33
CA VAL A 11 -5.17 18.35 -34.67
C VAL A 11 -5.29 16.90 -35.10
N PHE A 12 -5.20 16.63 -36.41
CA PHE A 12 -5.29 15.27 -36.93
C PHE A 12 -4.20 14.35 -36.34
N PHE A 13 -2.94 14.78 -36.39
CA PHE A 13 -1.85 13.96 -35.84
C PHE A 13 -1.92 13.81 -34.32
N THR A 14 -2.40 14.84 -33.61
CA THR A 14 -2.65 14.74 -32.17
C THR A 14 -3.71 13.68 -31.86
N LEU A 15 -4.83 13.70 -32.60
CA LEU A 15 -5.90 12.72 -32.42
C LEU A 15 -5.43 11.28 -32.78
N VAL A 16 -4.69 11.14 -33.88
CA VAL A 16 -4.13 9.83 -34.27
C VAL A 16 -3.16 9.32 -33.17
N THR A 17 -2.33 10.18 -32.59
CA THR A 17 -1.40 9.81 -31.52
C THR A 17 -2.15 9.38 -30.28
N TYR A 18 -3.08 10.20 -29.78
CA TYR A 18 -3.76 9.93 -28.52
C TYR A 18 -4.85 8.87 -28.58
N TRP A 19 -5.52 8.71 -29.71
CA TRP A 19 -6.61 7.73 -29.85
C TRP A 19 -6.21 6.46 -30.63
N GLY A 20 -5.09 6.49 -31.33
CA GLY A 20 -4.59 5.36 -32.10
C GLY A 20 -3.28 4.80 -31.54
N VAL A 21 -2.21 5.58 -31.61
CA VAL A 21 -0.87 5.10 -31.29
C VAL A 21 -0.69 4.81 -29.79
N GLU A 22 -1.17 5.69 -28.93
CA GLU A 22 -1.01 5.55 -27.48
C GLU A 22 -1.78 4.35 -26.92
N PRO A 23 -3.08 4.14 -27.18
CA PRO A 23 -3.79 2.94 -26.72
C PRO A 23 -3.19 1.65 -27.28
N TYR A 24 -2.76 1.65 -28.53
CA TYR A 24 -2.11 0.49 -29.13
C TYR A 24 -0.76 0.19 -28.44
N ALA A 25 0.09 1.20 -28.28
CA ALA A 25 1.38 1.03 -27.59
C ALA A 25 1.16 0.55 -26.16
N HIS A 26 0.19 1.13 -25.43
CA HIS A 26 -0.19 0.73 -24.10
C HIS A 26 -0.63 -0.74 -24.04
N SER A 27 -1.48 -1.18 -24.96
CA SER A 27 -1.97 -2.57 -25.01
C SER A 27 -0.88 -3.60 -25.29
N VAL A 28 0.15 -3.22 -26.08
CA VAL A 28 1.26 -4.12 -26.45
C VAL A 28 2.38 -4.11 -25.40
N MET A 29 2.69 -2.94 -24.83
CA MET A 29 3.82 -2.77 -23.91
C MET A 29 3.45 -3.07 -22.45
N HIS A 30 2.23 -2.88 -22.06
CA HIS A 30 1.74 -3.18 -20.71
C HIS A 30 0.82 -4.40 -20.75
N LYS A 31 1.28 -5.52 -20.15
CA LYS A 31 0.35 -6.60 -19.82
C LYS A 31 -0.72 -6.02 -18.92
N HIS A 32 -1.94 -6.00 -19.41
CA HIS A 32 -3.08 -5.55 -18.62
C HIS A 32 -3.28 -6.54 -17.47
N VAL A 33 -2.90 -6.13 -16.28
CA VAL A 33 -3.21 -6.89 -15.07
C VAL A 33 -4.62 -6.51 -14.67
N GLU A 34 -5.53 -7.47 -14.83
CA GLU A 34 -6.93 -7.26 -14.48
C GLU A 34 -7.09 -7.11 -12.96
N PHE A 35 -7.73 -6.02 -12.55
CA PHE A 35 -8.07 -5.79 -11.15
C PHE A 35 -9.29 -6.63 -10.75
N LYS A 36 -9.12 -7.53 -9.79
CA LYS A 36 -10.14 -8.47 -9.32
C LYS A 36 -10.96 -7.95 -8.13
N ASN A 37 -10.79 -6.68 -7.78
CA ASN A 37 -11.56 -5.99 -6.74
C ASN A 37 -11.45 -6.65 -5.35
N PHE A 38 -10.25 -7.14 -4.99
CA PHE A 38 -9.94 -7.81 -3.72
C PHE A 38 -10.83 -9.02 -3.42
N LYS A 39 -11.26 -9.74 -4.46
CA LYS A 39 -12.12 -10.93 -4.32
C LYS A 39 -11.36 -12.22 -4.08
N TYR A 40 -10.04 -12.26 -4.30
CA TYR A 40 -9.18 -13.45 -4.13
C TYR A 40 -9.82 -14.71 -4.75
N GLU A 41 -10.15 -14.65 -6.04
CA GLU A 41 -10.88 -15.71 -6.77
C GLU A 41 -10.07 -16.98 -6.93
N ASP A 42 -8.74 -16.91 -6.77
CA ASP A 42 -7.81 -18.02 -6.70
C ASP A 42 -7.96 -18.88 -5.42
N LEU A 43 -8.62 -18.34 -4.39
CA LEU A 43 -8.87 -19.04 -3.13
C LEU A 43 -10.29 -19.60 -3.09
N LYS A 44 -10.44 -20.85 -2.64
CA LYS A 44 -11.74 -21.50 -2.51
C LYS A 44 -12.54 -20.91 -1.34
N PRO A 45 -13.87 -20.74 -1.47
CA PRO A 45 -14.70 -20.38 -0.33
C PRO A 45 -14.58 -21.42 0.80
N ILE A 46 -14.52 -20.96 2.06
CA ILE A 46 -14.58 -21.82 3.23
C ILE A 46 -16.03 -21.90 3.69
N ALA A 47 -16.61 -23.08 3.64
CA ALA A 47 -18.00 -23.30 3.99
C ALA A 47 -18.24 -23.40 5.51
N ALA A 48 -17.18 -23.62 6.31
CA ALA A 48 -17.28 -23.77 7.76
C ALA A 48 -17.74 -22.45 8.42
N LYS A 49 -18.69 -22.56 9.34
CA LYS A 49 -19.13 -21.42 10.17
C LYS A 49 -18.24 -21.36 11.40
N GLY A 50 -17.55 -20.22 11.58
CA GLY A 50 -16.64 -20.00 12.70
C GLY A 50 -17.36 -19.73 14.03
N ASP A 51 -16.76 -20.21 15.10
CA ASP A 51 -17.14 -19.95 16.49
C ASP A 51 -16.10 -19.05 17.16
N PRO A 52 -16.43 -17.79 17.52
CA PRO A 52 -15.47 -16.87 18.15
C PRO A 52 -14.89 -17.39 19.46
N ALA A 53 -15.65 -18.16 20.25
CA ALA A 53 -15.19 -18.69 21.55
C ALA A 53 -14.11 -19.76 21.35
N LYS A 54 -14.29 -20.65 20.37
CA LYS A 54 -13.25 -21.62 19.98
C LYS A 54 -12.04 -20.94 19.38
N GLY A 55 -12.29 -19.93 18.51
CA GLY A 55 -11.23 -19.11 17.93
C GLY A 55 -10.39 -18.38 18.97
N GLN A 56 -10.99 -17.90 20.06
CA GLN A 56 -10.27 -17.28 21.17
C GLN A 56 -9.27 -18.25 21.82
N ALA A 57 -9.68 -19.49 22.05
CA ALA A 57 -8.81 -20.50 22.61
C ALA A 57 -7.61 -20.81 21.69
N LEU A 58 -7.86 -20.92 20.39
CA LEU A 58 -6.81 -21.14 19.39
C LEU A 58 -5.88 -19.93 19.26
N ALA A 59 -6.41 -18.70 19.33
CA ALA A 59 -5.66 -17.47 19.19
C ALA A 59 -4.64 -17.21 20.32
N ALA A 60 -4.76 -17.91 21.45
CA ALA A 60 -3.76 -17.86 22.52
C ALA A 60 -2.35 -18.23 22.03
N ALA A 61 -2.24 -19.18 21.08
CA ALA A 61 -0.97 -19.55 20.48
C ALA A 61 -0.35 -18.43 19.63
N CYS A 62 -1.18 -17.54 19.04
CA CYS A 62 -0.70 -16.41 18.24
C CYS A 62 0.07 -15.37 19.08
N ALA A 63 -0.27 -15.25 20.38
CA ALA A 63 0.38 -14.32 21.29
C ALA A 63 1.86 -14.65 21.57
N GLY A 64 2.32 -15.85 21.20
CA GLY A 64 3.73 -16.22 21.24
C GLY A 64 4.62 -15.39 20.29
N CYS A 65 4.03 -14.77 19.24
CA CYS A 65 4.74 -13.95 18.27
C CYS A 65 4.09 -12.57 18.04
N HIS A 66 2.75 -12.51 18.12
CA HIS A 66 1.97 -11.32 17.81
C HIS A 66 1.46 -10.61 19.06
N SER A 67 1.30 -9.29 18.98
CA SER A 67 0.39 -8.60 19.92
C SER A 67 -1.06 -8.79 19.49
N ILE A 68 -1.97 -8.84 20.45
CA ILE A 68 -3.40 -8.73 20.27
C ILE A 68 -3.90 -7.71 21.30
N LYS A 69 -3.67 -6.43 21.03
CA LYS A 69 -3.94 -5.35 22.00
C LYS A 69 -5.40 -5.27 22.41
N ALA A 70 -6.35 -5.57 21.50
CA ALA A 70 -7.78 -5.65 21.81
C ALA A 70 -8.08 -6.71 22.89
N ALA A 71 -7.30 -7.78 22.97
CA ALA A 71 -7.37 -8.81 24.00
C ALA A 71 -6.38 -8.60 25.15
N LYS A 72 -5.74 -7.42 25.24
CA LYS A 72 -4.73 -7.04 26.25
C LYS A 72 -3.48 -7.95 26.25
N MET A 73 -3.16 -8.56 25.12
CA MET A 73 -1.97 -9.38 24.93
C MET A 73 -0.87 -8.54 24.25
N PRO A 74 0.19 -8.14 24.98
CA PRO A 74 1.30 -7.34 24.41
C PRO A 74 2.18 -8.20 23.51
N ALA A 75 2.96 -7.56 22.64
CA ALA A 75 3.99 -8.26 21.87
C ALA A 75 5.06 -8.86 22.82
N PRO A 76 5.49 -10.10 22.60
CA PRO A 76 6.51 -10.75 23.46
C PRO A 76 7.90 -10.16 23.28
N MET A 77 8.16 -9.46 22.17
CA MET A 77 9.46 -8.86 21.84
C MET A 77 9.26 -7.42 21.34
N ASP A 78 10.32 -6.62 21.47
CA ASP A 78 10.40 -5.34 20.77
C ASP A 78 10.57 -5.54 19.25
N PRO A 79 10.26 -4.54 18.41
CA PRO A 79 10.28 -4.69 16.95
C PRO A 79 11.63 -5.14 16.38
N VAL A 80 12.77 -4.72 16.98
CA VAL A 80 14.10 -5.05 16.46
C VAL A 80 14.45 -6.49 16.77
N SER A 81 14.21 -6.93 18.02
CA SER A 81 14.39 -8.32 18.43
C SER A 81 13.50 -9.28 17.65
N ALA A 82 12.24 -8.89 17.42
CA ALA A 82 11.30 -9.66 16.60
C ALA A 82 11.79 -9.76 15.14
N ALA A 83 12.31 -8.69 14.55
CA ALA A 83 12.88 -8.73 13.20
C ALA A 83 14.16 -9.60 13.15
N GLY A 84 14.96 -9.62 14.22
CA GLY A 84 16.09 -10.53 14.34
C GLY A 84 15.69 -12.00 14.33
N ALA A 85 14.60 -12.35 15.01
CA ALA A 85 14.09 -13.71 15.10
C ALA A 85 13.31 -14.15 13.84
N TYR A 86 12.47 -13.26 13.29
CA TYR A 86 11.48 -13.60 12.25
C TYR A 86 11.73 -12.88 10.91
N GLY A 87 12.72 -12.01 10.83
CA GLY A 87 13.00 -11.20 9.64
C GLY A 87 12.18 -9.91 9.51
N VAL A 88 11.02 -9.86 10.15
CA VAL A 88 10.13 -8.70 10.22
C VAL A 88 9.33 -8.75 11.52
N ASN A 89 8.96 -7.59 12.06
CA ASN A 89 8.09 -7.53 13.24
C ASN A 89 6.69 -8.06 12.92
N PRO A 90 6.16 -9.07 13.66
CA PRO A 90 4.80 -9.53 13.49
C PRO A 90 3.77 -8.41 13.75
N PRO A 91 2.66 -8.33 12.98
CA PRO A 91 1.64 -7.31 13.19
C PRO A 91 0.84 -7.53 14.48
N ASP A 92 0.22 -6.45 14.97
CA ASP A 92 -0.87 -6.53 15.95
C ASP A 92 -2.11 -7.11 15.29
N LEU A 93 -2.62 -8.23 15.79
CA LEU A 93 -3.76 -8.93 15.18
C LEU A 93 -5.12 -8.29 15.51
N SER A 94 -5.17 -7.24 16.33
CA SER A 94 -6.42 -6.56 16.69
C SER A 94 -7.17 -5.97 15.49
N LEU A 95 -6.46 -5.64 14.41
CA LEU A 95 -7.05 -5.07 13.19
C LEU A 95 -7.30 -6.11 12.10
N ALA A 96 -6.81 -7.34 12.26
CA ALA A 96 -6.83 -8.35 11.21
C ALA A 96 -8.25 -8.66 10.72
N GLY A 97 -9.21 -8.83 11.64
CA GLY A 97 -10.59 -9.14 11.31
C GLY A 97 -11.36 -8.02 10.59
N LYS A 98 -10.86 -6.76 10.62
CA LYS A 98 -11.47 -5.62 9.92
C LYS A 98 -10.79 -5.33 8.58
N LEU A 99 -9.47 -5.45 8.54
CA LEU A 99 -8.68 -5.02 7.38
C LEU A 99 -8.41 -6.14 6.38
N LEU A 100 -8.38 -7.41 6.83
CA LEU A 100 -8.12 -8.54 5.95
C LEU A 100 -9.42 -9.20 5.48
N ASP A 101 -9.41 -9.65 4.23
CA ASP A 101 -10.49 -10.48 3.70
C ASP A 101 -10.58 -11.81 4.46
N ALA A 102 -11.79 -12.22 4.84
CA ALA A 102 -12.02 -13.40 5.67
C ALA A 102 -11.55 -14.71 4.99
N LYS A 103 -11.78 -14.83 3.69
CA LYS A 103 -11.36 -15.99 2.90
C LYS A 103 -9.84 -16.04 2.79
N TYR A 104 -9.21 -14.88 2.49
CA TYR A 104 -7.76 -14.76 2.48
C TYR A 104 -7.16 -15.14 3.84
N LEU A 105 -7.66 -14.55 4.93
CA LEU A 105 -7.15 -14.79 6.28
C LEU A 105 -7.25 -16.27 6.66
N ALA A 106 -8.37 -16.93 6.36
CA ALA A 106 -8.55 -18.35 6.66
C ALA A 106 -7.54 -19.22 5.89
N HIS A 107 -7.30 -18.95 4.60
CA HIS A 107 -6.27 -19.65 3.82
C HIS A 107 -4.86 -19.32 4.31
N PHE A 108 -4.60 -18.08 4.67
CA PHE A 108 -3.30 -17.65 5.20
C PHE A 108 -2.96 -18.36 6.51
N LEU A 109 -3.93 -18.59 7.38
CA LEU A 109 -3.75 -19.33 8.63
C LEU A 109 -3.42 -20.80 8.39
N LYS A 110 -3.86 -21.41 7.26
CA LYS A 110 -3.54 -22.80 6.89
C LYS A 110 -2.23 -22.93 6.13
N ASP A 111 -1.97 -22.01 5.20
CA ASP A 111 -0.78 -22.00 4.36
C ASP A 111 -0.32 -20.56 4.06
N PRO A 112 0.47 -19.97 4.98
CA PRO A 112 0.91 -18.59 4.84
C PRO A 112 1.71 -18.32 3.57
N THR A 113 2.54 -19.27 3.18
CA THR A 113 3.53 -19.10 2.11
C THR A 113 2.87 -19.01 0.73
N HIS A 114 1.95 -19.93 0.45
CA HIS A 114 1.23 -19.95 -0.82
C HIS A 114 0.16 -18.86 -0.89
N THR A 115 -0.56 -18.63 0.20
CA THR A 115 -1.60 -17.59 0.25
C THR A 115 -1.03 -16.19 0.06
N ALA A 116 0.15 -15.91 0.64
CA ALA A 116 0.86 -14.64 0.46
C ALA A 116 1.64 -14.55 -0.87
N LEU A 117 1.63 -15.57 -1.72
CA LEU A 117 2.33 -15.66 -3.00
C LEU A 117 3.87 -15.50 -2.89
N VAL A 118 4.46 -15.93 -1.78
CA VAL A 118 5.91 -15.83 -1.53
C VAL A 118 6.64 -17.16 -1.47
N ALA A 119 5.99 -18.26 -1.82
CA ALA A 119 6.60 -19.60 -1.80
C ALA A 119 7.93 -19.69 -2.54
N HIS A 120 8.11 -18.93 -3.62
CA HIS A 120 9.36 -18.84 -4.38
C HIS A 120 10.56 -18.33 -3.57
N LYS A 121 10.33 -17.54 -2.51
CA LYS A 121 11.35 -17.00 -1.60
C LYS A 121 11.71 -17.96 -0.46
N PHE A 122 10.83 -18.91 -0.15
CA PHE A 122 10.95 -19.80 1.00
C PHE A 122 11.18 -21.26 0.62
N LYS A 123 11.68 -21.52 -0.60
CA LYS A 123 11.99 -22.89 -1.05
C LYS A 123 13.03 -23.60 -0.17
N ASN A 124 14.04 -22.87 0.30
CA ASN A 124 15.19 -23.41 1.02
C ASN A 124 15.27 -22.94 2.49
N LYS A 125 14.25 -22.24 2.97
CA LYS A 125 14.15 -21.77 4.36
C LYS A 125 12.69 -21.78 4.80
N PRO A 126 12.38 -22.06 6.08
CA PRO A 126 11.02 -22.02 6.56
C PRO A 126 10.48 -20.57 6.54
N TYR A 127 9.18 -20.46 6.30
CA TYR A 127 8.47 -19.19 6.51
C TYR A 127 8.33 -18.97 8.02
N PRO A 128 8.55 -17.72 8.52
CA PRO A 128 8.58 -17.46 9.96
C PRO A 128 7.27 -17.78 10.69
N MET A 129 6.13 -17.54 10.03
CA MET A 129 4.82 -17.89 10.58
C MET A 129 4.47 -19.33 10.13
N PRO A 130 4.38 -20.30 11.05
CA PRO A 130 3.92 -21.65 10.71
C PRO A 130 2.42 -21.66 10.41
N PRO A 131 1.89 -22.71 9.77
CA PRO A 131 0.46 -22.95 9.71
C PRO A 131 -0.15 -22.98 11.12
N MET A 132 -1.19 -22.16 11.36
CA MET A 132 -1.85 -22.02 12.67
C MET A 132 -3.21 -22.72 12.70
N ALA A 133 -3.78 -23.07 11.56
CA ALA A 133 -5.00 -23.82 11.42
C ALA A 133 -4.73 -25.11 10.64
N THR A 134 -5.25 -26.24 11.12
CA THR A 134 -5.06 -27.56 10.52
C THR A 134 -6.16 -27.90 9.51
N ASP A 135 -7.33 -27.29 9.65
CA ASP A 135 -8.52 -27.54 8.85
C ASP A 135 -9.34 -26.27 8.64
N ASP A 136 -10.42 -26.39 7.86
CA ASP A 136 -11.29 -25.26 7.53
C ASP A 136 -12.08 -24.76 8.75
N GLN A 137 -12.41 -25.65 9.72
CA GLN A 137 -13.15 -25.26 10.90
C GLN A 137 -12.30 -24.42 11.84
N SER A 138 -11.08 -24.85 12.15
CA SER A 138 -10.15 -24.09 13.00
C SER A 138 -9.77 -22.74 12.36
N ALA A 139 -9.63 -22.69 11.04
CA ALA A 139 -9.40 -21.44 10.32
C ALA A 139 -10.61 -20.49 10.43
N ALA A 140 -11.84 -21.02 10.24
CA ALA A 140 -13.06 -20.24 10.37
C ALA A 140 -13.27 -19.72 11.80
N ASP A 141 -12.98 -20.53 12.82
CA ASP A 141 -13.07 -20.14 14.23
C ASP A 141 -12.11 -18.99 14.56
N LEU A 142 -10.85 -19.06 14.09
CA LEU A 142 -9.87 -17.99 14.25
C LEU A 142 -10.31 -16.70 13.54
N VAL A 143 -10.81 -16.79 12.31
CA VAL A 143 -11.34 -15.65 11.56
C VAL A 143 -12.50 -15.00 12.32
N ALA A 144 -13.47 -15.80 12.79
CA ALA A 144 -14.60 -15.30 13.56
C ALA A 144 -14.17 -14.60 14.86
N TYR A 145 -13.15 -15.11 15.54
CA TYR A 145 -12.58 -14.46 16.70
C TYR A 145 -11.96 -13.11 16.34
N PHE A 146 -11.07 -13.05 15.34
CA PHE A 146 -10.45 -11.79 14.93
C PHE A 146 -11.48 -10.76 14.48
N GLN A 147 -12.56 -11.18 13.82
CA GLN A 147 -13.67 -10.28 13.48
C GLN A 147 -14.42 -9.79 14.72
N SER A 148 -14.59 -10.62 15.73
CA SER A 148 -15.31 -10.27 16.96
C SER A 148 -14.57 -9.23 17.82
N ILE A 149 -13.24 -9.23 17.80
CA ILE A 149 -12.40 -8.30 18.58
C ILE A 149 -12.00 -7.05 17.79
N ALA A 150 -12.26 -7.05 16.48
CA ALA A 150 -11.87 -5.94 15.61
C ALA A 150 -12.63 -4.65 15.98
N PRO A 151 -11.99 -3.48 15.93
CA PRO A 151 -12.65 -2.21 16.20
C PRO A 151 -13.67 -1.89 15.09
N LYS A 152 -14.72 -1.15 15.45
CA LYS A 152 -15.75 -0.72 14.48
C LYS A 152 -15.17 0.20 13.41
N GLU A 153 -14.28 1.10 13.81
CA GLU A 153 -13.61 2.08 12.94
C GLU A 153 -12.11 1.90 13.02
N VAL A 154 -11.46 2.08 11.88
CA VAL A 154 -10.00 2.06 11.72
C VAL A 154 -9.60 3.32 10.97
N THR A 155 -8.60 4.02 11.47
CA THR A 155 -8.09 5.22 10.81
C THR A 155 -7.18 4.86 9.61
N PRO A 156 -7.05 5.74 8.62
CA PRO A 156 -6.10 5.54 7.52
C PRO A 156 -4.67 5.29 7.99
N LYS A 157 -4.26 5.94 9.08
CA LYS A 157 -2.95 5.74 9.71
C LYS A 157 -2.78 4.33 10.23
N GLU A 158 -3.71 3.83 11.04
CA GLU A 158 -3.68 2.46 11.60
C GLU A 158 -3.70 1.40 10.50
N ALA A 159 -4.51 1.60 9.46
CA ALA A 159 -4.55 0.69 8.30
C ALA A 159 -3.19 0.60 7.60
N TYR A 160 -2.52 1.73 7.38
CA TYR A 160 -1.17 1.76 6.81
C TYR A 160 -0.14 1.07 7.73
N GLU A 161 -0.16 1.39 9.01
CA GLU A 161 0.77 0.81 10.00
C GLU A 161 0.65 -0.72 10.05
N PHE A 162 -0.58 -1.22 10.03
CA PHE A 162 -0.86 -2.65 10.02
C PHE A 162 -0.40 -3.33 8.73
N ALA A 163 -0.79 -2.80 7.58
CA ALA A 163 -0.61 -3.48 6.30
C ALA A 163 0.78 -3.27 5.68
N CYS A 164 1.34 -2.06 5.80
CA CYS A 164 2.53 -1.63 5.06
C CYS A 164 3.69 -1.21 5.97
N GLY A 165 3.37 -0.59 7.10
CA GLY A 165 4.32 0.15 7.93
C GLY A 165 5.44 -0.65 8.56
N ARG A 166 5.32 -1.99 8.63
CA ARG A 166 6.37 -2.90 9.13
C ARG A 166 7.53 -3.08 8.16
N CYS A 167 7.24 -2.94 6.87
CA CYS A 167 8.22 -3.11 5.80
C CYS A 167 8.57 -1.79 5.13
N HIS A 168 7.60 -0.91 4.95
CA HIS A 168 7.75 0.37 4.25
C HIS A 168 7.82 1.54 5.22
N GLN A 169 8.82 2.40 5.03
CA GLN A 169 8.85 3.71 5.68
C GLN A 169 8.02 4.73 4.89
N MET A 170 7.65 5.82 5.55
CA MET A 170 6.99 6.98 4.97
C MET A 170 7.60 8.25 5.58
N ARG A 171 8.72 8.72 5.01
CA ARG A 171 9.53 9.81 5.56
C ARG A 171 8.75 11.11 5.75
N TYR A 172 7.84 11.42 4.84
CA TYR A 172 7.05 12.66 4.94
C TYR A 172 6.12 12.68 6.16
N SER A 173 5.70 11.53 6.66
CA SER A 173 4.97 11.42 7.93
C SER A 173 5.86 11.05 9.13
N LYS A 174 7.18 10.97 8.95
CA LYS A 174 8.16 10.51 9.96
C LYS A 174 7.88 9.09 10.46
N TRP A 175 7.22 8.28 9.65
CA TRP A 175 6.99 6.86 9.94
C TRP A 175 8.16 6.01 9.46
N THR A 176 8.64 5.15 10.36
CA THR A 176 9.67 4.14 10.08
C THR A 176 9.14 2.74 10.38
N GLN A 177 9.86 1.71 9.99
CA GLN A 177 9.47 0.31 10.21
C GLN A 177 9.34 -0.10 11.69
N ILE A 178 9.93 0.69 12.60
CA ILE A 178 9.84 0.46 14.05
C ILE A 178 8.94 1.47 14.77
N GLY A 179 8.20 2.29 14.02
CA GLY A 179 7.29 3.31 14.53
C GLY A 179 7.68 4.73 14.11
N GLU A 180 7.02 5.71 14.70
CA GLU A 180 7.28 7.13 14.43
C GLU A 180 8.65 7.56 14.98
N GLU A 181 9.32 8.44 14.24
CA GLU A 181 10.55 9.09 14.74
C GLU A 181 10.24 9.91 15.99
N PRO A 182 11.09 9.81 17.04
CA PRO A 182 10.89 10.55 18.28
C PRO A 182 10.98 12.07 18.04
N LYS A 183 10.03 12.80 18.60
CA LYS A 183 10.02 14.27 18.62
C LYS A 183 10.88 14.74 19.79
N THR A 184 12.19 14.85 19.55
CA THR A 184 13.15 15.23 20.57
C THR A 184 13.84 16.54 20.18
N LYS A 185 14.42 17.23 21.16
CA LYS A 185 15.26 18.42 20.96
C LYS A 185 16.70 18.03 21.21
N PRO A 186 17.67 18.46 20.39
CA PRO A 186 19.07 18.20 20.65
C PRO A 186 19.49 18.86 21.97
N ASN A 187 20.41 18.22 22.68
CA ASN A 187 21.03 18.81 23.86
C ASN A 187 21.81 20.06 23.45
N ILE A 188 21.58 21.19 24.15
CA ILE A 188 22.19 22.49 23.82
C ILE A 188 23.71 22.44 23.93
N GLN A 189 24.26 21.63 24.86
CA GLN A 189 25.72 21.55 25.13
C GLN A 189 26.44 20.62 24.15
N THR A 190 25.81 19.48 23.78
CA THR A 190 26.47 18.47 22.94
C THR A 190 25.99 18.52 21.49
N HIS A 191 24.93 19.28 21.17
CA HIS A 191 24.21 19.30 19.90
C HIS A 191 23.75 17.92 19.42
N MET A 192 23.80 16.90 20.31
CA MET A 192 23.36 15.54 20.03
C MET A 192 22.02 15.25 20.72
N ASP A 193 21.18 14.55 20.01
CA ASP A 193 19.94 13.99 20.52
C ASP A 193 20.14 12.48 20.75
N GLU A 194 20.48 12.10 21.98
CA GLU A 194 20.79 10.71 22.34
C GLU A 194 19.63 9.77 22.03
N LYS A 195 18.38 10.20 22.27
CA LYS A 195 17.19 9.39 21.97
C LYS A 195 17.02 9.17 20.48
N LYS A 196 17.30 10.20 19.69
CA LYS A 196 17.26 10.10 18.24
C LYS A 196 18.36 9.17 17.72
N LEU A 197 19.58 9.30 18.24
CA LEU A 197 20.71 8.45 17.86
C LEU A 197 20.44 6.97 18.21
N GLU A 198 19.89 6.69 19.40
CA GLU A 198 19.50 5.34 19.79
C GLU A 198 18.41 4.78 18.87
N PHE A 199 17.41 5.60 18.55
CA PHE A 199 16.35 5.22 17.62
C PHE A 199 16.90 4.91 16.22
N GLU A 200 17.77 5.74 15.67
CA GLU A 200 18.42 5.53 14.36
C GLU A 200 19.25 4.25 14.34
N LYS A 201 19.97 3.94 15.43
CA LYS A 201 20.72 2.69 15.58
C LYS A 201 19.79 1.48 15.56
N LYS A 202 18.68 1.51 16.32
CA LYS A 202 17.66 0.47 16.31
C LYS A 202 17.03 0.30 14.93
N LEU A 203 16.73 1.41 14.26
CA LEU A 203 16.17 1.40 12.91
C LEU A 203 17.15 0.79 11.90
N ALA A 204 18.44 1.09 12.00
CA ALA A 204 19.46 0.51 11.14
C ALA A 204 19.55 -1.02 11.33
N GLN A 205 19.52 -1.50 12.58
CA GLN A 205 19.49 -2.93 12.88
C GLN A 205 18.23 -3.61 12.30
N TYR A 206 17.07 -3.01 12.50
CA TYR A 206 15.82 -3.53 11.91
C TYR A 206 15.91 -3.65 10.38
N LYS A 207 16.39 -2.60 9.71
CA LYS A 207 16.56 -2.58 8.25
C LYS A 207 17.52 -3.66 7.77
N ASP A 208 18.60 -3.93 8.50
CA ASP A 208 19.52 -5.03 8.17
C ASP A 208 18.84 -6.40 8.24
N HIS A 209 18.07 -6.67 9.30
CA HIS A 209 17.27 -7.89 9.39
C HIS A 209 16.24 -8.00 8.26
N LEU A 210 15.55 -6.90 7.95
CA LEU A 210 14.57 -6.85 6.87
C LEU A 210 15.21 -7.12 5.50
N VAL A 211 16.38 -6.55 5.23
CA VAL A 211 17.14 -6.82 3.98
C VAL A 211 17.54 -8.28 3.88
N LYS A 212 18.03 -8.88 4.96
CA LYS A 212 18.36 -10.33 4.99
C LYS A 212 17.13 -11.20 4.72
N TYR A 213 15.97 -10.80 5.24
CA TYR A 213 14.71 -11.51 5.07
C TYR A 213 14.13 -11.37 3.66
N MET A 214 14.03 -10.13 3.14
CA MET A 214 13.38 -9.80 1.87
C MET A 214 14.33 -9.88 0.66
N GLY A 215 15.64 -9.80 0.87
CA GLY A 215 16.67 -9.71 -0.17
C GLY A 215 17.00 -8.27 -0.59
N LYS A 216 16.16 -7.30 -0.30
CA LYS A 216 16.41 -5.86 -0.45
C LYS A 216 15.47 -5.04 0.44
N LEU A 217 15.83 -3.80 0.70
CA LEU A 217 15.00 -2.89 1.48
C LEU A 217 13.76 -2.49 0.67
N PRO A 218 12.55 -2.62 1.23
CA PRO A 218 11.34 -2.09 0.62
C PRO A 218 11.41 -0.57 0.40
N PRO A 219 10.84 -0.04 -0.70
CA PRO A 219 10.91 1.38 -1.00
C PRO A 219 10.13 2.24 0.00
N ASP A 220 10.54 3.50 0.10
CA ASP A 220 9.80 4.54 0.80
C ASP A 220 8.51 4.88 0.04
N LEU A 221 7.37 4.91 0.75
CA LEU A 221 6.06 5.17 0.13
C LEU A 221 5.61 6.63 0.17
N SER A 222 6.48 7.56 0.60
CA SER A 222 6.12 8.98 0.77
C SER A 222 5.54 9.64 -0.49
N ILE A 223 5.96 9.21 -1.68
CA ILE A 223 5.53 9.83 -2.95
C ILE A 223 4.87 8.82 -3.89
N ILE A 224 4.57 7.62 -3.43
CA ILE A 224 4.16 6.53 -4.31
C ILE A 224 2.90 6.85 -5.11
N VAL A 225 1.93 7.56 -4.52
CA VAL A 225 0.68 7.97 -5.18
C VAL A 225 0.89 8.96 -6.31
N ARG A 226 2.00 9.70 -6.29
CA ARG A 226 2.40 10.63 -7.37
C ARG A 226 3.28 9.94 -8.42
N ALA A 227 4.01 8.91 -8.00
CA ALA A 227 4.92 8.16 -8.89
C ALA A 227 4.18 7.08 -9.68
N ARG A 228 3.06 6.56 -9.13
CA ARG A 228 2.25 5.50 -9.73
C ARG A 228 0.77 5.87 -9.63
N GLY A 229 0.02 5.60 -10.67
CA GLY A 229 -1.43 5.81 -10.66
C GLY A 229 -2.13 4.88 -9.65
N GLU A 230 -3.32 5.28 -9.21
CA GLU A 230 -4.15 4.48 -8.28
C GLU A 230 -4.41 3.08 -8.82
N GLU A 231 -4.68 2.95 -10.12
CA GLU A 231 -4.95 1.68 -10.78
C GLU A 231 -3.78 0.69 -10.67
N PHE A 232 -2.54 1.19 -10.84
CA PHE A 232 -1.34 0.38 -10.62
C PHE A 232 -1.24 -0.05 -9.15
N LEU A 233 -1.47 0.86 -8.22
CA LEU A 233 -1.30 0.57 -6.79
C LEU A 233 -2.32 -0.45 -6.30
N LYS A 234 -3.59 -0.34 -6.70
CA LYS A 234 -4.62 -1.30 -6.28
C LYS A 234 -4.36 -2.71 -6.82
N THR A 235 -3.98 -2.83 -8.11
CA THR A 235 -3.64 -4.13 -8.70
C THR A 235 -2.36 -4.71 -8.11
N PHE A 236 -1.36 -3.86 -7.82
CA PHE A 236 -0.10 -4.29 -7.22
C PHE A 236 -0.27 -4.76 -5.76
N VAL A 237 -1.12 -4.11 -4.96
CA VAL A 237 -1.40 -4.53 -3.58
C VAL A 237 -2.25 -5.80 -3.55
N GLU A 238 -3.19 -5.95 -4.49
CA GLU A 238 -4.01 -7.14 -4.61
C GLU A 238 -3.21 -8.38 -5.03
N ASP A 239 -2.36 -8.24 -6.04
CA ASP A 239 -1.50 -9.30 -6.55
C ASP A 239 -0.13 -8.77 -7.01
N PRO A 240 0.85 -8.69 -6.09
CA PRO A 240 2.19 -8.20 -6.44
C PRO A 240 2.90 -9.05 -7.48
N GLN A 241 2.63 -10.37 -7.55
CA GLN A 241 3.29 -11.27 -8.48
C GLN A 241 2.78 -11.11 -9.92
N ALA A 242 1.53 -10.71 -10.10
CA ALA A 242 0.99 -10.43 -11.43
C ALA A 242 1.67 -9.21 -12.07
N GLN A 243 1.96 -8.17 -11.29
CA GLN A 243 2.61 -6.94 -11.75
C GLN A 243 4.15 -7.05 -11.80
N LEU A 244 4.74 -7.71 -10.80
CA LEU A 244 6.20 -7.85 -10.66
C LEU A 244 6.55 -9.30 -10.27
N PRO A 245 6.61 -10.22 -11.21
CA PRO A 245 6.94 -11.62 -10.96
C PRO A 245 8.27 -11.77 -10.21
N GLY A 246 8.30 -12.60 -9.18
CA GLY A 246 9.48 -12.82 -8.33
C GLY A 246 9.71 -11.74 -7.25
N THR A 247 8.82 -10.78 -7.11
CA THR A 247 8.92 -9.78 -6.02
C THR A 247 8.85 -10.46 -4.64
N ALA A 248 9.60 -9.89 -3.69
CA ALA A 248 9.53 -10.33 -2.29
C ALA A 248 8.33 -9.73 -1.54
N MET A 249 7.62 -8.75 -2.13
CA MET A 249 6.42 -8.19 -1.51
C MET A 249 5.33 -9.25 -1.44
N PRO A 250 4.81 -9.57 -0.26
CA PRO A 250 3.70 -10.53 -0.13
C PRO A 250 2.38 -9.91 -0.57
N ARG A 251 1.45 -10.74 -0.99
CA ARG A 251 0.05 -10.38 -1.06
C ARG A 251 -0.47 -10.16 0.37
N VAL A 252 -0.96 -8.96 0.65
CA VAL A 252 -1.33 -8.57 2.02
C VAL A 252 -2.70 -9.09 2.44
N GLY A 253 -3.59 -9.32 1.47
CA GLY A 253 -4.94 -9.85 1.73
C GLY A 253 -5.93 -8.83 2.27
N LEU A 254 -5.79 -7.56 1.94
CA LEU A 254 -6.70 -6.50 2.38
C LEU A 254 -8.12 -6.71 1.82
N THR A 255 -9.13 -6.28 2.59
CA THR A 255 -10.45 -5.98 2.01
C THR A 255 -10.37 -4.75 1.12
N LYS A 256 -11.40 -4.51 0.29
CA LYS A 256 -11.50 -3.28 -0.50
C LYS A 256 -11.45 -2.04 0.39
N GLU A 257 -12.24 -2.03 1.46
CA GLU A 257 -12.27 -0.93 2.43
C GLU A 257 -10.90 -0.76 3.13
N GLY A 258 -10.23 -1.86 3.47
CA GLY A 258 -8.88 -1.84 4.04
C GLY A 258 -7.87 -1.20 3.10
N TYR A 259 -7.94 -1.51 1.80
CA TYR A 259 -7.11 -0.86 0.78
C TYR A 259 -7.44 0.63 0.65
N GLU A 260 -8.71 1.02 0.61
CA GLU A 260 -9.13 2.42 0.50
C GLU A 260 -8.60 3.26 1.68
N LEU A 261 -8.60 2.71 2.90
CA LEU A 261 -7.99 3.36 4.06
C LEU A 261 -6.47 3.52 3.90
N VAL A 262 -5.77 2.48 3.46
CA VAL A 262 -4.32 2.56 3.18
C VAL A 262 -4.04 3.59 2.10
N PHE A 263 -4.78 3.55 0.99
CA PHE A 263 -4.61 4.47 -0.12
C PHE A 263 -4.85 5.93 0.30
N LYS A 264 -5.90 6.17 1.07
CA LYS A 264 -6.18 7.49 1.67
C LYS A 264 -5.00 8.00 2.51
N ARG A 265 -4.37 7.12 3.32
CA ARG A 265 -3.17 7.51 4.07
C ARG A 265 -2.00 7.87 3.17
N LEU A 266 -1.78 7.11 2.09
CA LEU A 266 -0.75 7.41 1.10
C LEU A 266 -0.99 8.75 0.41
N GLU A 267 -2.24 9.09 0.08
CA GLU A 267 -2.60 10.39 -0.50
C GLU A 267 -2.42 11.55 0.49
N GLU A 268 -2.91 11.42 1.71
CA GLU A 268 -2.78 12.44 2.76
C GLU A 268 -1.32 12.86 2.97
N VAL A 269 -0.40 11.91 2.88
CA VAL A 269 1.02 12.14 3.09
C VAL A 269 1.74 12.49 1.80
N GLY A 270 1.48 11.76 0.73
CA GLY A 270 2.22 11.87 -0.52
C GLY A 270 1.74 12.98 -1.44
N ASP A 271 0.48 13.37 -1.34
CA ASP A 271 -0.11 14.43 -2.15
C ASP A 271 -1.12 15.32 -1.41
N PRO A 272 -0.68 15.99 -0.34
CA PRO A 272 -1.57 16.84 0.46
C PRO A 272 -2.15 18.03 -0.32
N SER A 273 -1.60 18.34 -1.48
CA SER A 273 -2.07 19.42 -2.35
C SER A 273 -3.13 18.99 -3.37
N LYS A 274 -3.41 17.69 -3.52
CA LYS A 274 -4.38 17.15 -4.50
C LYS A 274 -5.74 17.84 -4.42
N PRO A 275 -6.40 17.98 -3.26
CA PRO A 275 -7.71 18.63 -3.19
C PRO A 275 -7.69 20.09 -3.68
N LYS A 276 -6.62 20.81 -3.39
CA LYS A 276 -6.45 22.21 -3.85
C LYS A 276 -6.25 22.29 -5.36
N ARG A 277 -5.43 21.41 -5.93
CA ARG A 277 -5.21 21.36 -7.39
C ARG A 277 -6.48 21.03 -8.14
N GLU A 278 -7.23 20.05 -7.66
CA GLU A 278 -8.51 19.65 -8.28
C GLU A 278 -9.54 20.77 -8.21
N ALA A 279 -9.63 21.49 -7.10
CA ALA A 279 -10.53 22.63 -6.96
C ALA A 279 -10.15 23.81 -7.87
N VAL A 280 -8.85 24.07 -8.08
CA VAL A 280 -8.36 25.18 -8.91
C VAL A 280 -8.29 24.80 -10.40
N GLY A 281 -8.16 23.52 -10.73
CA GLY A 281 -7.98 23.03 -12.08
C GLY A 281 -8.97 23.60 -13.12
N PRO A 282 -10.30 23.52 -12.90
CA PRO A 282 -11.28 24.08 -13.82
C PRO A 282 -11.13 25.57 -14.08
N TRP A 283 -10.76 26.33 -13.04
CA TRP A 283 -10.53 27.79 -13.15
C TRP A 283 -9.29 28.10 -13.99
N VAL A 284 -8.22 27.34 -13.83
CA VAL A 284 -7.01 27.48 -14.64
C VAL A 284 -7.29 27.17 -16.10
N ILE A 285 -8.04 26.10 -16.38
CA ILE A 285 -8.46 25.75 -17.75
C ILE A 285 -9.32 26.89 -18.34
N GLY A 286 -10.32 27.37 -17.61
CA GLY A 286 -11.17 28.50 -18.03
C GLY A 286 -10.36 29.76 -18.33
N TYR A 287 -9.37 30.07 -17.48
CA TYR A 287 -8.43 31.19 -17.70
C TYR A 287 -7.67 31.03 -19.03
N PHE A 288 -7.11 29.87 -19.32
CA PHE A 288 -6.38 29.64 -20.57
C PHE A 288 -7.30 29.71 -21.80
N PHE A 289 -8.53 29.25 -21.72
CA PHE A 289 -9.51 29.42 -22.80
C PHE A 289 -9.79 30.89 -23.08
N LEU A 290 -10.09 31.67 -22.02
CA LEU A 290 -10.30 33.13 -22.15
C LEU A 290 -9.10 33.82 -22.75
N PHE A 291 -7.89 33.52 -22.25
CA PHE A 291 -6.67 34.16 -22.71
C PHE A 291 -6.33 33.81 -24.14
N THR A 292 -6.58 32.58 -24.56
CA THR A 292 -6.43 32.13 -25.95
C THR A 292 -7.37 32.89 -26.87
N PHE A 293 -8.62 33.08 -26.44
CA PHE A 293 -9.60 33.87 -27.21
C PHE A 293 -9.19 35.33 -27.34
N LEU A 294 -8.74 35.94 -26.24
CA LEU A 294 -8.24 37.35 -26.27
C LEU A 294 -6.98 37.48 -27.12
N ALA A 295 -6.05 36.57 -27.05
CA ALA A 295 -4.87 36.52 -27.89
C ALA A 295 -5.21 36.38 -29.38
N TYR A 296 -6.21 35.54 -29.70
CA TYR A 296 -6.71 35.44 -31.07
C TYR A 296 -7.33 36.75 -31.57
N LEU A 297 -8.14 37.45 -30.77
CA LEU A 297 -8.70 38.74 -31.11
C LEU A 297 -7.60 39.83 -31.32
N TRP A 298 -6.58 39.80 -30.43
CA TRP A 298 -5.42 40.69 -30.55
C TRP A 298 -4.64 40.37 -31.83
N TYR A 299 -4.31 39.13 -32.10
CA TYR A 299 -3.69 38.70 -33.35
C TYR A 299 -4.47 39.19 -34.57
N LYS A 300 -5.78 38.98 -34.61
CA LYS A 300 -6.65 39.43 -35.70
C LYS A 300 -6.64 40.93 -35.87
N SER A 301 -6.56 41.72 -34.77
CA SER A 301 -6.46 43.15 -34.78
C SER A 301 -5.14 43.65 -35.37
N GLN A 302 -3.99 43.03 -34.98
CA GLN A 302 -2.66 43.43 -35.45
C GLN A 302 -2.47 43.20 -36.96
N TRP A 303 -3.11 42.20 -37.53
CA TRP A 303 -3.00 41.82 -38.93
C TRP A 303 -4.14 42.41 -39.81
N LYS A 304 -5.00 43.22 -39.20
CA LYS A 304 -6.09 43.90 -39.91
C LYS A 304 -5.54 45.09 -40.73
N GLY A 305 -5.29 44.91 -41.98
CA GLY A 305 -4.78 45.94 -42.87
C GLY A 305 -3.49 45.59 -43.60
N LEU A 306 -2.92 44.44 -43.33
CA LEU A 306 -1.75 43.89 -44.01
C LEU A 306 -2.09 42.88 -45.11
N LYS A 307 -3.37 42.85 -45.53
CA LYS A 307 -3.84 42.05 -46.68
C LYS A 307 -4.08 42.94 -47.89
#